data_5258916a3009754d951efdf5a9d81fd9
#
_entry.id   5258916a3009754d951efdf5a9d81fd9
#
_cell.length_a   1.000
_cell.length_b   1.000
_cell.length_c   1.000
_cell.angle_alpha   90.00
_cell.angle_beta   90.00
_cell.angle_gamma   90.00
#
_symmetry.space_group_name_H-M   'P 1'
#
loop_
_entity.id
_entity.type
_entity.pdbx_description
1 polymer ?
#
loop_
_entity_poly.entity_id
_entity_poly.type
_entity_poly.pdbx_seq_one_letter_code
_entity_poly.pdbx_strand_id
1 'polypeptide(L)'
;LTQSSFLLSALLLELHNQLYLNRKVLQNEQSAEGFSRHNIELCEKIKTYVHWNRDHGIKVQEIASYLQYSPRHLSGIFSKIMGMHLKTYINIQQMEAAKELLSGSPLSITEIAYQLGFSDNHNFSRTFKRITGQTPGFSPPAPATGKAPPSGC
;
A
#
# COMPACT_ATOMS: atom_id res chain seq x y z
N LEU A 1 2.97 -7.88 -19.08
CA LEU A 1 2.28 -6.57 -19.07
C LEU A 1 1.64 -6.22 -17.72
N THR A 2 1.24 -7.19 -16.91
CA THR A 2 0.69 -6.96 -15.57
C THR A 2 1.75 -6.52 -14.55
N GLN A 3 2.98 -6.94 -14.65
CA GLN A 3 4.08 -6.47 -13.81
C GLN A 3 4.45 -5.01 -14.09
N SER A 4 4.35 -4.56 -15.34
CA SER A 4 4.63 -3.17 -15.70
C SER A 4 3.57 -2.19 -15.14
N SER A 5 2.30 -2.60 -15.07
CA SER A 5 1.23 -1.80 -14.45
C SER A 5 1.42 -1.67 -12.93
N PHE A 6 1.97 -2.70 -12.29
CA PHE A 6 2.28 -2.71 -10.86
C PHE A 6 3.44 -1.78 -10.52
N LEU A 7 4.53 -1.88 -11.28
CA LEU A 7 5.68 -0.99 -11.14
C LEU A 7 5.29 0.47 -11.41
N LEU A 8 4.44 0.72 -12.41
CA LEU A 8 3.90 2.05 -12.70
C LEU A 8 3.01 2.59 -11.58
N SER A 9 2.12 1.78 -11.01
CA SER A 9 1.26 2.21 -9.90
C SER A 9 2.06 2.48 -8.62
N ALA A 10 3.02 1.61 -8.29
CA ALA A 10 3.92 1.81 -7.15
C ALA A 10 4.83 3.02 -7.37
N LEU A 11 5.37 3.19 -8.59
CA LEU A 11 6.22 4.32 -8.96
C LEU A 11 5.42 5.64 -8.98
N LEU A 12 4.18 5.62 -9.50
CA LEU A 12 3.29 6.79 -9.49
C LEU A 12 2.90 7.19 -8.07
N LEU A 13 2.62 6.22 -7.20
CA LEU A 13 2.33 6.48 -5.79
C LEU A 13 3.56 7.04 -5.07
N GLU A 14 4.73 6.51 -5.34
CA GLU A 14 6.00 7.00 -4.79
C GLU A 14 6.34 8.39 -5.33
N LEU A 15 6.20 8.62 -6.64
CA LEU A 15 6.38 9.94 -7.26
C LEU A 15 5.36 10.97 -6.75
N HIS A 16 4.09 10.57 -6.62
CA HIS A 16 3.06 11.44 -6.04
C HIS A 16 3.41 11.80 -4.60
N ASN A 17 3.87 10.84 -3.84
CA ASN A 17 4.30 11.00 -2.46
C ASN A 17 5.53 11.94 -2.36
N GLN A 18 6.53 11.73 -3.22
CA GLN A 18 7.73 12.58 -3.30
C GLN A 18 7.39 14.01 -3.73
N LEU A 19 6.54 14.16 -4.76
CA LEU A 19 6.12 15.48 -5.24
C LEU A 19 5.27 16.22 -4.22
N TYR A 20 4.40 15.50 -3.51
CA TYR A 20 3.57 16.07 -2.46
C TYR A 20 4.41 16.57 -1.28
N LEU A 21 5.39 15.76 -0.85
CA LEU A 21 6.32 16.13 0.22
C LEU A 21 7.21 17.30 -0.20
N ASN A 22 7.77 17.27 -1.40
CA ASN A 22 8.59 18.37 -1.92
C ASN A 22 7.79 19.67 -2.06
N ARG A 23 6.56 19.61 -2.58
CA ARG A 23 5.70 20.78 -2.68
C ARG A 23 5.37 21.38 -1.31
N LYS A 24 5.10 20.54 -0.31
CA LYS A 24 4.84 21.02 1.05
C LYS A 24 6.08 21.58 1.74
N VAL A 25 7.24 20.98 1.53
CA VAL A 25 8.51 21.51 2.06
C VAL A 25 8.79 22.89 1.48
N LEU A 26 8.65 23.06 0.15
CA LEU A 26 8.90 24.34 -0.54
C LEU A 26 7.87 25.42 -0.18
N GLN A 27 6.61 25.06 0.08
CA GLN A 27 5.59 26.01 0.52
C GLN A 27 5.75 26.42 1.99
N ASN A 28 6.51 25.68 2.76
CA ASN A 28 6.63 25.86 4.21
C ASN A 28 7.81 26.74 4.62
N GLU A 29 8.71 27.09 3.70
CA GLU A 29 9.74 28.11 3.97
C GLU A 29 9.15 29.52 4.14
N GLN A 30 7.89 29.73 3.74
CA GLN A 30 7.19 31.01 3.83
C GLN A 30 6.11 31.10 4.93
N SER A 31 5.80 30.02 5.62
CA SER A 31 4.82 30.03 6.72
C SER A 31 5.43 29.47 8.00
N ALA A 32 5.45 30.28 9.04
CA ALA A 32 6.07 30.04 10.35
C ALA A 32 5.48 28.86 11.19
N GLU A 33 4.70 28.00 10.59
CA GLU A 33 4.24 26.72 11.16
C GLU A 33 4.82 25.52 10.41
N GLY A 34 6.16 25.53 10.25
CA GLY A 34 6.90 24.45 9.60
C GLY A 34 6.60 23.10 10.26
N PHE A 35 6.26 22.09 9.43
CA PHE A 35 6.32 20.72 9.90
C PHE A 35 7.74 20.47 10.44
N SER A 36 7.85 20.26 11.74
CA SER A 36 9.15 19.96 12.34
C SER A 36 9.80 18.82 11.57
N ARG A 37 11.10 18.94 11.30
CA ARG A 37 11.92 17.83 10.75
C ARG A 37 11.61 16.52 11.46
N HIS A 38 11.41 16.57 12.76
CA HIS A 38 11.01 15.45 13.60
C HIS A 38 9.70 14.77 13.13
N ASN A 39 8.69 15.54 12.72
CA ASN A 39 7.43 14.98 12.23
C ASN A 39 7.58 14.29 10.87
N ILE A 40 8.45 14.80 10.01
CA ILE A 40 8.78 14.17 8.73
C ILE A 40 9.51 12.84 8.98
N GLU A 41 10.52 12.84 9.85
CA GLU A 41 11.25 11.64 10.24
C GLU A 41 10.33 10.60 10.89
N LEU A 42 9.36 11.04 11.68
CA LEU A 42 8.36 10.15 12.26
C LEU A 42 7.48 9.49 11.19
N CYS A 43 7.05 10.23 10.18
CA CYS A 43 6.31 9.66 9.04
C CYS A 43 7.15 8.64 8.26
N GLU A 44 8.44 8.89 8.06
CA GLU A 44 9.33 7.91 7.42
C GLU A 44 9.48 6.63 8.26
N LYS A 45 9.57 6.74 9.58
CA LYS A 45 9.58 5.58 10.48
C LYS A 45 8.28 4.78 10.42
N ILE A 46 7.13 5.45 10.34
CA ILE A 46 5.82 4.81 10.15
C ILE A 46 5.79 4.04 8.82
N LYS A 47 6.20 4.68 7.73
CA LYS A 47 6.26 4.07 6.39
C LYS A 47 7.16 2.84 6.37
N THR A 48 8.34 2.94 6.98
CA THR A 48 9.29 1.83 7.11
C THR A 48 8.68 0.67 7.88
N TYR A 49 8.04 0.92 9.01
CA TYR A 49 7.37 -0.11 9.79
C TYR A 49 6.28 -0.81 8.98
N VAL A 50 5.42 -0.04 8.30
CA VAL A 50 4.34 -0.58 7.46
C VAL A 50 4.91 -1.40 6.31
N HIS A 51 5.95 -0.93 5.66
CA HIS A 51 6.60 -1.65 4.55
C HIS A 51 7.08 -3.05 4.97
N TRP A 52 7.77 -3.15 6.11
CA TRP A 52 8.32 -4.42 6.59
C TRP A 52 7.30 -5.38 7.18
N ASN A 53 6.10 -4.90 7.53
CA ASN A 53 5.04 -5.70 8.16
C ASN A 53 3.77 -5.79 7.30
N ARG A 54 3.79 -5.33 6.05
CA ARG A 54 2.60 -5.23 5.20
C ARG A 54 1.95 -6.56 4.82
N ASP A 55 2.69 -7.66 4.94
CA ASP A 55 2.23 -9.03 4.70
C ASP A 55 1.53 -9.66 5.92
N HIS A 56 1.34 -8.89 6.98
CA HIS A 56 0.64 -9.25 8.21
C HIS A 56 -0.46 -8.24 8.53
N GLY A 57 -1.31 -8.60 9.49
CA GLY A 57 -2.36 -7.70 9.97
C GLY A 57 -1.78 -6.56 10.82
N ILE A 58 -1.57 -5.39 10.24
CA ILE A 58 -1.03 -4.21 10.95
C ILE A 58 -2.16 -3.41 11.58
N LYS A 59 -2.00 -3.05 12.84
CA LYS A 59 -2.86 -2.11 13.56
C LYS A 59 -2.11 -0.83 13.91
N VAL A 60 -2.82 0.30 13.86
CA VAL A 60 -2.24 1.61 14.24
C VAL A 60 -1.68 1.59 15.66
N GLN A 61 -2.32 0.83 16.57
CA GLN A 61 -1.88 0.66 17.95
C GLN A 61 -0.50 0.00 18.04
N GLU A 62 -0.20 -0.96 17.17
CA GLU A 62 1.11 -1.65 17.13
C GLU A 62 2.22 -0.70 16.69
N ILE A 63 1.97 0.08 15.65
CA ILE A 63 2.91 1.13 15.19
C ILE A 63 3.15 2.15 16.31
N ALA A 64 2.07 2.57 16.96
CA ALA A 64 2.13 3.54 18.05
C ALA A 64 2.94 3.02 19.24
N SER A 65 2.74 1.78 19.65
CA SER A 65 3.51 1.14 20.70
C SER A 65 4.98 0.99 20.33
N TYR A 66 5.27 0.57 19.11
CA TYR A 66 6.64 0.42 18.62
C TYR A 66 7.42 1.75 18.60
N LEU A 67 6.76 2.82 18.15
CA LEU A 67 7.36 4.15 18.06
C LEU A 67 7.23 4.96 19.36
N GLN A 68 6.57 4.44 20.39
CA GLN A 68 6.34 5.09 21.69
C GLN A 68 5.52 6.40 21.61
N TYR A 69 4.49 6.40 20.75
CA TYR A 69 3.55 7.50 20.59
C TYR A 69 2.11 7.03 20.83
N SER A 70 1.20 7.97 21.03
CA SER A 70 -0.23 7.63 21.04
C SER A 70 -0.74 7.39 19.61
N PRO A 71 -1.69 6.47 19.39
CA PRO A 71 -2.29 6.23 18.08
C PRO A 71 -2.89 7.48 17.43
N ARG A 72 -3.50 8.33 18.26
CA ARG A 72 -4.10 9.60 17.83
C ARG A 72 -3.04 10.57 17.31
N HIS A 73 -1.92 10.68 18.02
CA HIS A 73 -0.81 11.55 17.64
C HIS A 73 -0.20 11.12 16.31
N LEU A 74 0.12 9.83 16.15
CA LEU A 74 0.64 9.28 14.90
C LEU A 74 -0.30 9.50 13.72
N SER A 75 -1.58 9.19 13.91
CA SER A 75 -2.59 9.36 12.85
C SER A 75 -2.76 10.82 12.45
N GLY A 76 -2.71 11.73 13.42
CA GLY A 76 -2.81 13.17 13.18
C GLY A 76 -1.62 13.71 12.39
N ILE A 77 -0.40 13.40 12.82
CA ILE A 77 0.83 13.82 12.11
C ILE A 77 0.88 13.21 10.71
N PHE A 78 0.63 11.91 10.59
CA PHE A 78 0.66 11.23 9.31
C PHE A 78 -0.34 11.83 8.33
N SER A 79 -1.59 12.04 8.74
CA SER A 79 -2.61 12.64 7.89
C SER A 79 -2.27 14.08 7.48
N LYS A 80 -1.67 14.84 8.38
CA LYS A 80 -1.27 16.22 8.11
C LYS A 80 -0.13 16.31 7.10
N ILE A 81 0.85 15.40 7.16
CA ILE A 81 2.01 15.37 6.29
C ILE A 81 1.71 14.67 4.97
N MET A 82 1.09 13.49 5.03
CA MET A 82 0.86 12.64 3.86
C MET A 82 -0.42 12.99 3.08
N GLY A 83 -1.33 13.78 3.67
CA GLY A 83 -2.60 14.13 3.05
C GLY A 83 -3.62 12.98 2.98
N MET A 84 -3.33 11.86 3.63
CA MET A 84 -4.23 10.69 3.73
C MET A 84 -4.20 10.08 5.12
N HIS A 85 -5.28 9.42 5.52
CA HIS A 85 -5.33 8.74 6.81
C HIS A 85 -4.36 7.57 6.89
N LEU A 86 -3.70 7.40 8.03
CA LEU A 86 -2.75 6.30 8.27
C LEU A 86 -3.39 4.93 8.01
N LYS A 87 -4.65 4.72 8.41
CA LYS A 87 -5.37 3.45 8.14
C LYS A 87 -5.55 3.19 6.65
N THR A 88 -5.81 4.22 5.86
CA THR A 88 -5.91 4.11 4.39
C THR A 88 -4.56 3.72 3.80
N TYR A 89 -3.48 4.34 4.24
CA TYR A 89 -2.12 3.99 3.82
C TYR A 89 -1.78 2.52 4.13
N ILE A 90 -2.06 2.07 5.35
CA ILE A 90 -1.87 0.66 5.75
C ILE A 90 -2.64 -0.28 4.82
N ASN A 91 -3.93 0.01 4.56
CA ASN A 91 -4.74 -0.82 3.68
C ASN A 91 -4.17 -0.89 2.25
N ILE A 92 -3.68 0.23 1.72
CA ILE A 92 -3.05 0.26 0.39
C ILE A 92 -1.82 -0.65 0.38
N GLN A 93 -0.94 -0.54 1.37
CA GLN A 93 0.27 -1.35 1.46
C GLN A 93 -0.05 -2.85 1.64
N GLN A 94 -1.07 -3.19 2.43
CA GLN A 94 -1.54 -4.56 2.58
C GLN A 94 -2.13 -5.11 1.28
N MET A 95 -2.82 -4.30 0.48
CA MET A 95 -3.34 -4.74 -0.83
C MET A 95 -2.22 -4.97 -1.85
N GLU A 96 -1.14 -4.21 -1.79
CA GLU A 96 0.06 -4.53 -2.59
C GLU A 96 0.67 -5.87 -2.17
N ALA A 97 0.83 -6.12 -0.86
CA ALA A 97 1.27 -7.42 -0.37
C ALA A 97 0.30 -8.57 -0.77
N ALA A 98 -1.01 -8.31 -0.72
CA ALA A 98 -2.02 -9.27 -1.18
C ALA A 98 -1.84 -9.67 -2.65
N LYS A 99 -1.55 -8.72 -3.52
CA LYS A 99 -1.28 -9.00 -4.93
C LYS A 99 -0.05 -9.90 -5.11
N GLU A 100 1.01 -9.62 -4.37
CA GLU A 100 2.23 -10.43 -4.37
C GLU A 100 1.95 -11.86 -3.90
N LEU A 101 1.17 -12.03 -2.82
CA LEU A 101 0.78 -13.33 -2.30
C LEU A 101 -0.15 -14.10 -3.25
N LEU A 102 -1.11 -13.43 -3.89
CA LEU A 102 -2.02 -14.03 -4.85
C LEU A 102 -1.31 -14.58 -6.10
N SER A 103 -0.24 -13.94 -6.53
CA SER A 103 0.51 -14.35 -7.72
C SER A 103 1.69 -15.26 -7.42
N GLY A 104 2.27 -15.19 -6.23
CA GLY A 104 3.55 -15.83 -5.91
C GLY A 104 3.48 -16.91 -4.82
N SER A 105 2.33 -17.12 -4.18
CA SER A 105 2.20 -18.13 -3.12
C SER A 105 1.10 -19.17 -3.44
N PRO A 106 1.16 -20.37 -2.84
CA PRO A 106 0.12 -21.38 -2.97
C PRO A 106 -1.10 -21.13 -2.07
N LEU A 107 -1.12 -20.03 -1.33
CA LEU A 107 -2.17 -19.71 -0.38
C LEU A 107 -3.50 -19.40 -1.07
N SER A 108 -4.59 -19.89 -0.49
CA SER A 108 -5.94 -19.51 -0.91
C SER A 108 -6.25 -18.05 -0.57
N ILE A 109 -7.23 -17.47 -1.24
CA ILE A 109 -7.72 -16.11 -0.95
C ILE A 109 -8.11 -15.97 0.52
N THR A 110 -8.71 -16.99 1.11
CA THR A 110 -9.11 -16.99 2.51
C THR A 110 -7.89 -16.97 3.45
N GLU A 111 -6.88 -17.76 3.16
CA GLU A 111 -5.63 -17.79 3.96
C GLU A 111 -4.90 -16.43 3.87
N ILE A 112 -4.84 -15.84 2.67
CA ILE A 112 -4.27 -14.51 2.47
C ILE A 112 -5.05 -13.46 3.27
N ALA A 113 -6.38 -13.49 3.23
CA ALA A 113 -7.22 -12.58 3.99
C ALA A 113 -6.92 -12.64 5.50
N TYR A 114 -6.84 -13.84 6.06
CA TYR A 114 -6.52 -14.02 7.48
C TYR A 114 -5.09 -13.59 7.81
N GLN A 115 -4.11 -13.93 6.97
CA GLN A 115 -2.72 -13.51 7.16
C GLN A 115 -2.59 -11.98 7.21
N LEU A 116 -3.35 -11.27 6.36
CA LEU A 116 -3.37 -9.81 6.32
C LEU A 116 -4.24 -9.19 7.42
N GLY A 117 -4.80 -10.01 8.34
CA GLY A 117 -5.54 -9.54 9.51
C GLY A 117 -7.00 -9.16 9.24
N PHE A 118 -7.58 -9.61 8.15
CA PHE A 118 -9.01 -9.45 7.89
C PHE A 118 -9.82 -10.50 8.64
N SER A 119 -10.95 -10.09 9.18
CA SER A 119 -11.86 -10.96 9.93
C SER A 119 -12.53 -12.04 9.07
N ASP A 120 -12.72 -11.73 7.79
CA ASP A 120 -13.35 -12.62 6.83
C ASP A 120 -12.95 -12.29 5.39
N ASN A 121 -13.15 -13.26 4.51
CA ASN A 121 -12.83 -13.15 3.10
C ASN A 121 -13.69 -12.09 2.36
N HIS A 122 -14.92 -11.87 2.83
CA HIS A 122 -15.81 -10.89 2.21
C HIS A 122 -15.32 -9.46 2.41
N ASN A 123 -14.89 -9.12 3.64
CA ASN A 123 -14.31 -7.83 3.98
C ASN A 123 -12.98 -7.60 3.24
N PHE A 124 -12.14 -8.62 3.16
CA PHE A 124 -10.92 -8.58 2.36
C PHE A 124 -11.22 -8.30 0.89
N SER A 125 -12.09 -9.09 0.26
CA SER A 125 -12.42 -8.98 -1.16
C SER A 125 -13.02 -7.62 -1.53
N ARG A 126 -13.87 -7.07 -0.65
CA ARG A 126 -14.43 -5.72 -0.79
C ARG A 126 -13.34 -4.65 -0.74
N THR A 127 -12.44 -4.73 0.22
CA THR A 127 -11.33 -3.79 0.39
C THR A 127 -10.35 -3.89 -0.78
N PHE A 128 -10.04 -5.11 -1.20
CA PHE A 128 -9.16 -5.36 -2.34
C PHE A 128 -9.74 -4.76 -3.63
N LYS A 129 -11.02 -5.02 -3.92
CA LYS A 129 -11.70 -4.44 -5.09
C LYS A 129 -11.76 -2.92 -5.05
N ARG A 130 -12.03 -2.35 -3.88
CA ARG A 130 -12.10 -0.88 -3.70
C ARG A 130 -10.74 -0.21 -4.00
N ILE A 131 -9.63 -0.82 -3.59
CA ILE A 131 -8.28 -0.24 -3.72
C ILE A 131 -7.67 -0.58 -5.07
N THR A 132 -7.83 -1.81 -5.55
CA THR A 132 -7.16 -2.30 -6.77
C THR A 132 -8.02 -2.19 -8.02
N GLY A 133 -9.33 -2.03 -7.85
CA GLY A 133 -10.31 -2.05 -8.95
C GLY A 133 -10.69 -3.45 -9.43
N GLN A 134 -10.07 -4.51 -8.89
CA GLN A 134 -10.27 -5.91 -9.32
C GLN A 134 -10.63 -6.80 -8.13
N THR A 135 -11.28 -7.94 -8.40
CA THR A 135 -11.52 -8.95 -7.37
C THR A 135 -10.26 -9.81 -7.15
N PRO A 136 -10.02 -10.33 -5.93
CA PRO A 136 -8.82 -11.14 -5.65
C PRO A 136 -8.73 -12.43 -6.49
N GLY A 137 -9.86 -12.96 -6.94
CA GLY A 137 -9.92 -14.14 -7.82
C GLY A 137 -9.80 -13.83 -9.31
N PHE A 138 -9.62 -12.57 -9.69
CA PHE A 138 -9.44 -12.20 -11.08
C PHE A 138 -8.02 -12.53 -11.53
N SER A 139 -7.86 -13.62 -12.26
CA SER A 139 -6.68 -13.85 -13.09
C SER A 139 -6.95 -13.20 -14.44
N PRO A 140 -6.15 -12.21 -14.86
CA PRO A 140 -6.26 -11.72 -16.24
C PRO A 140 -6.06 -12.90 -17.19
N PRO A 141 -6.81 -12.99 -18.30
CA PRO A 141 -6.59 -14.06 -19.27
C PRO A 141 -5.12 -14.05 -19.69
N ALA A 142 -4.51 -15.24 -19.68
CA ALA A 142 -3.16 -15.41 -20.19
C ALA A 142 -3.07 -14.75 -21.57
N PRO A 143 -2.00 -14.00 -21.88
CA PRO A 143 -1.83 -13.46 -23.21
C PRO A 143 -1.98 -14.63 -24.20
N ALA A 144 -2.85 -14.44 -25.19
CA ALA A 144 -3.04 -15.45 -26.22
C ALA A 144 -1.66 -15.72 -26.82
N THR A 145 -1.08 -16.86 -26.47
CA THR A 145 0.09 -17.37 -27.15
C THR A 145 -0.33 -17.56 -28.60
N GLY A 146 0.14 -16.64 -29.42
CA GLY A 146 -0.12 -16.70 -30.84
C GLY A 146 0.22 -18.13 -31.33
N LYS A 147 -0.81 -18.85 -31.72
CA LYS A 147 -0.67 -20.14 -32.34
C LYS A 147 0.27 -19.94 -33.53
N ALA A 148 1.48 -20.48 -33.44
CA ALA A 148 2.40 -20.49 -34.56
C ALA A 148 1.65 -21.04 -35.78
N PRO A 149 1.75 -20.41 -36.94
CA PRO A 149 1.13 -20.96 -38.14
C PRO A 149 1.72 -22.36 -38.41
N PRO A 150 0.91 -23.33 -38.84
CA PRO A 150 1.41 -24.62 -39.16
C PRO A 150 2.42 -24.44 -40.28
N SER A 151 3.63 -24.95 -40.09
CA SER A 151 4.63 -25.07 -41.14
C SER A 151 4.07 -26.01 -42.20
N GLY A 152 3.40 -25.43 -43.16
CA GLY A 152 3.05 -26.16 -44.39
C GLY A 152 4.31 -26.37 -45.21
N CYS A 153 4.50 -27.57 -45.59
CA CYS A 153 5.54 -28.01 -46.54
C CYS A 153 5.60 -27.12 -47.79
#